data_a12c8fe9c70dbdc9fc017993c75df3c0
#
_entry.id   a12c8fe9c70dbdc9fc017993c75df3c0
#
_cell.length_a   1.000
_cell.length_b   1.000
_cell.length_c   1.000
_cell.angle_alpha   90.00
_cell.angle_beta   90.00
_cell.angle_gamma   90.00
#
_symmetry.space_group_name_H-M   'P 1'
#
loop_
_entity.id
_entity.type
_entity.pdbx_description
1 polymer ?
#
loop_
_entity_poly.entity_id
_entity_poly.type
_entity_poly.pdbx_seq_one_letter_code
_entity_poly.pdbx_strand_id
1 'polypeptide(L)'
;MNSYRSTILLMFMCIWLMVFLTGCWNSKELSAISVVMALGIDAVDDQYEVSLQVVDPSKMSQNSPMERTPTIVFSKRADTIFEAIRKLTTESSRKMYMSHLKFVIFDEKTAKKGIKEPLDFLFRDHEVRPDFYLAVVRENSAKEAVTFVAPTEILPAMDMYKALKNSEKAWAPTSAVNVKDLLQKFTEDGIEPVLTGIQLTNLEKGLTIDNVTKSPQHVKYFFTGIGVFKGDRLIDWMDDSQSKAFTYISNRVSSTVASINCPNSKGKFVVEVIRSKVKIRPEIIDHEPHITLIVDTESNIGTVSCKADLKNEETFRDFQKSAKEHLEQSLKGGIRNAQQMGSDIFGFGEAFHRKFPHEWHRWKEDWPQKFQTLKVDIQLNYRLVRFGDITSPIDMGIHNQE
;
A
#
# COMPACT_ATOMS: atom_id res chain seq x y z
N MET A 1 -4.31 35.29 66.99
CA MET A 1 -4.40 33.85 66.65
C MET A 1 -4.91 33.57 65.23
N ASN A 2 -5.76 34.45 64.63
CA ASN A 2 -6.25 34.26 63.26
C ASN A 2 -5.21 34.53 62.14
N SER A 3 -4.27 35.44 62.33
CA SER A 3 -3.26 35.80 61.34
C SER A 3 -2.29 34.61 61.01
N TYR A 4 -1.84 33.89 62.02
CA TYR A 4 -0.98 32.71 61.79
C TYR A 4 -1.65 31.54 61.05
N ARG A 5 -2.95 31.32 61.30
CA ARG A 5 -3.72 30.29 60.57
C ARG A 5 -3.87 30.63 59.10
N SER A 6 -4.10 31.90 58.77
CA SER A 6 -4.22 32.38 57.40
C SER A 6 -2.89 32.25 56.62
N THR A 7 -1.75 32.54 57.26
CA THR A 7 -0.41 32.41 56.68
C THR A 7 -0.04 30.96 56.40
N ILE A 8 -0.42 30.05 57.32
CA ILE A 8 -0.17 28.61 57.16
C ILE A 8 -1.05 28.05 56.00
N LEU A 9 -2.29 28.46 55.87
CA LEU A 9 -3.19 28.07 54.79
C LEU A 9 -2.70 28.57 53.42
N LEU A 10 -2.21 29.81 53.36
CA LEU A 10 -1.57 30.37 52.15
C LEU A 10 -0.31 29.61 51.75
N MET A 11 0.52 29.26 52.72
CA MET A 11 1.74 28.47 52.48
C MET A 11 1.38 27.05 51.92
N PHE A 12 0.39 26.39 52.50
CA PHE A 12 -0.10 25.10 52.02
C PHE A 12 -0.69 25.20 50.61
N MET A 13 -1.43 26.25 50.31
CA MET A 13 -2.01 26.51 48.99
C MET A 13 -0.92 26.79 47.96
N CYS A 14 0.13 27.53 48.29
CA CYS A 14 1.29 27.76 47.39
C CYS A 14 2.08 26.47 47.12
N ILE A 15 2.32 25.66 48.17
CA ILE A 15 2.99 24.34 47.99
C ILE A 15 2.13 23.42 47.12
N TRP A 16 0.84 23.41 47.30
CA TRP A 16 -0.10 22.62 46.47
C TRP A 16 -0.11 23.10 45.02
N LEU A 17 -0.09 24.42 44.79
CA LEU A 17 0.04 24.98 43.41
C LEU A 17 1.38 24.60 42.76
N MET A 18 2.48 24.56 43.48
CA MET A 18 3.78 24.16 42.95
C MET A 18 3.82 22.69 42.50
N VAL A 19 3.05 21.81 43.14
CA VAL A 19 2.93 20.39 42.72
C VAL A 19 2.22 20.23 41.37
N PHE A 20 1.31 21.14 41.02
CA PHE A 20 0.63 21.15 39.73
C PHE A 20 1.42 21.79 38.59
N LEU A 21 2.52 22.47 38.86
CA LEU A 21 3.39 23.12 37.88
C LEU A 21 4.46 22.19 37.26
N THR A 22 4.54 20.91 37.67
CA THR A 22 5.52 19.95 37.15
C THR A 22 5.09 19.28 35.84
N GLY A 23 4.32 19.98 34.98
CA GLY A 23 3.57 19.44 33.86
C GLY A 23 4.31 19.23 32.54
N CYS A 24 5.65 19.35 32.40
CA CYS A 24 6.34 19.18 31.12
C CYS A 24 7.64 18.40 31.18
N TRP A 25 7.74 17.37 32.01
CA TRP A 25 8.98 16.59 32.17
C TRP A 25 9.43 15.84 30.90
N ASN A 26 8.56 15.58 29.93
CA ASN A 26 8.87 14.83 28.72
C ASN A 26 8.76 15.65 27.42
N SER A 27 8.88 16.98 27.48
CA SER A 27 8.95 17.81 26.26
C SER A 27 10.32 17.60 25.59
N LYS A 28 10.30 17.11 24.33
CA LYS A 28 11.53 17.03 23.50
C LYS A 28 11.62 18.31 22.67
N GLU A 29 12.72 19.04 22.82
CA GLU A 29 12.98 20.20 21.96
C GLU A 29 13.20 19.77 20.51
N LEU A 30 12.59 20.46 19.55
CA LEU A 30 12.77 20.21 18.12
C LEU A 30 14.25 20.30 17.70
N SER A 31 15.02 21.13 18.38
CA SER A 31 16.46 21.31 18.16
C SER A 31 17.30 20.07 18.52
N ALA A 32 16.78 19.21 19.41
CA ALA A 32 17.47 18.01 19.90
C ALA A 32 17.10 16.72 19.13
N ILE A 33 16.10 16.78 18.23
CA ILE A 33 15.61 15.61 17.50
C ILE A 33 15.76 15.79 16.00
N SER A 34 15.96 14.65 15.31
CA SER A 34 15.91 14.50 13.85
C SER A 34 14.69 13.66 13.49
N VAL A 35 13.70 14.26 12.84
CA VAL A 35 12.43 13.60 12.52
C VAL A 35 12.63 12.65 11.35
N VAL A 36 12.45 11.35 11.59
CA VAL A 36 12.53 10.30 10.59
C VAL A 36 11.17 10.12 9.92
N MET A 37 11.13 10.20 8.59
CA MET A 37 9.90 10.08 7.80
C MET A 37 9.81 8.77 7.01
N ALA A 38 10.95 8.22 6.57
CA ALA A 38 11.02 6.91 5.92
C ALA A 38 12.22 6.11 6.40
N LEU A 39 12.07 4.80 6.38
CA LEU A 39 13.06 3.81 6.73
C LEU A 39 13.22 2.84 5.56
N GLY A 40 14.43 2.74 5.01
CA GLY A 40 14.83 1.71 4.05
C GLY A 40 15.62 0.61 4.73
N ILE A 41 15.35 -0.63 4.38
CA ILE A 41 16.03 -1.82 4.91
C ILE A 41 16.47 -2.68 3.75
N ASP A 42 17.77 -2.78 3.55
CA ASP A 42 18.43 -3.57 2.52
C ASP A 42 19.21 -4.74 3.14
N ALA A 43 19.07 -5.94 2.59
CA ALA A 43 19.92 -7.06 2.93
C ALA A 43 21.21 -7.01 2.09
N VAL A 44 22.35 -6.82 2.75
CA VAL A 44 23.68 -6.74 2.13
C VAL A 44 24.56 -7.77 2.80
N ASP A 45 24.92 -8.81 2.04
CA ASP A 45 25.60 -9.97 2.57
C ASP A 45 24.83 -10.61 3.75
N ASP A 46 25.45 -10.77 4.92
CA ASP A 46 24.80 -11.28 6.13
C ASP A 46 24.28 -10.16 7.06
N GLN A 47 24.37 -8.91 6.64
CA GLN A 47 24.00 -7.74 7.43
C GLN A 47 22.78 -7.00 6.83
N TYR A 48 22.26 -6.06 7.61
CA TYR A 48 21.27 -5.09 7.15
C TYR A 48 21.92 -3.72 6.93
N GLU A 49 21.69 -3.11 5.76
CA GLU A 49 21.90 -1.67 5.57
C GLU A 49 20.60 -0.94 5.88
N VAL A 50 20.61 -0.13 6.92
CA VAL A 50 19.48 0.67 7.37
C VAL A 50 19.67 2.10 6.93
N SER A 51 18.69 2.64 6.19
CA SER A 51 18.72 4.01 5.66
C SER A 51 17.53 4.80 6.20
N LEU A 52 17.81 5.93 6.86
CA LEU A 52 16.80 6.80 7.46
C LEU A 52 16.69 8.11 6.66
N GLN A 53 15.51 8.38 6.11
CA GLN A 53 15.18 9.69 5.56
C GLN A 53 14.75 10.63 6.68
N VAL A 54 15.56 11.66 6.92
CA VAL A 54 15.40 12.60 8.02
C VAL A 54 15.07 13.97 7.49
N VAL A 55 14.12 14.64 8.13
CA VAL A 55 13.75 16.02 7.81
C VAL A 55 14.75 17.01 8.41
N ASP A 56 15.18 17.97 7.63
CA ASP A 56 15.87 19.17 8.11
C ASP A 56 14.85 20.32 8.31
N PRO A 57 14.42 20.60 9.55
CA PRO A 57 13.39 21.62 9.80
C PRO A 57 13.80 23.02 9.37
N SER A 58 15.13 23.28 9.32
CA SER A 58 15.66 24.59 8.92
C SER A 58 15.40 24.91 7.45
N LYS A 59 15.15 23.88 6.63
CA LYS A 59 14.88 23.98 5.19
C LYS A 59 13.37 24.02 4.84
N MET A 60 12.52 23.93 5.83
CA MET A 60 11.06 23.98 5.62
C MET A 60 10.48 25.40 5.65
N SER A 61 11.30 26.42 5.89
CA SER A 61 10.85 27.82 5.86
C SER A 61 10.51 28.24 4.43
N GLN A 62 9.32 28.81 4.21
CA GLN A 62 8.79 29.24 2.91
C GLN A 62 9.66 30.29 2.20
N ASN A 63 10.56 30.95 2.93
CA ASN A 63 11.41 32.01 2.40
C ASN A 63 12.86 31.55 2.10
N SER A 64 13.19 30.28 2.23
CA SER A 64 14.52 29.80 1.90
C SER A 64 14.60 29.43 0.42
N PRO A 65 15.61 29.91 -0.32
CA PRO A 65 15.85 29.45 -1.70
C PRO A 65 16.00 27.92 -1.66
N MET A 66 15.44 27.22 -2.63
CA MET A 66 15.47 25.74 -2.72
C MET A 66 16.86 25.28 -3.23
N GLU A 67 17.91 25.68 -2.53
CA GLU A 67 19.30 25.31 -2.86
C GLU A 67 19.70 23.92 -2.36
N ARG A 68 18.94 23.35 -1.43
CA ARG A 68 19.20 22.03 -0.84
C ARG A 68 17.91 21.25 -0.62
N THR A 69 18.03 19.93 -0.69
CA THR A 69 16.91 19.03 -0.37
C THR A 69 16.48 19.22 1.09
N PRO A 70 15.16 19.19 1.37
CA PRO A 70 14.62 19.33 2.74
C PRO A 70 14.85 18.08 3.59
N THR A 71 15.38 17.02 3.00
CA THR A 71 15.67 15.75 3.66
C THR A 71 17.11 15.34 3.47
N ILE A 72 17.63 14.63 4.47
CA ILE A 72 18.97 14.02 4.47
C ILE A 72 18.77 12.52 4.71
N VAL A 73 19.55 11.69 4.04
CA VAL A 73 19.54 10.25 4.26
C VAL A 73 20.82 9.82 4.97
N PHE A 74 20.66 9.18 6.11
CA PHE A 74 21.73 8.53 6.86
C PHE A 74 21.65 7.03 6.66
N SER A 75 22.77 6.35 6.46
CA SER A 75 22.79 4.88 6.27
C SER A 75 23.90 4.25 7.09
N LYS A 76 23.62 3.09 7.70
CA LYS A 76 24.59 2.25 8.40
C LYS A 76 24.32 0.78 8.20
N ARG A 77 25.39 -0.01 8.20
CA ARG A 77 25.34 -1.47 8.20
C ARG A 77 25.59 -2.03 9.58
N ALA A 78 24.83 -3.04 9.94
CA ALA A 78 25.02 -3.83 11.16
C ALA A 78 24.30 -5.19 11.04
N ASP A 79 24.57 -6.07 12.00
CA ASP A 79 23.96 -7.39 12.05
C ASP A 79 22.46 -7.32 12.39
N THR A 80 22.02 -6.25 13.07
CA THR A 80 20.61 -6.01 13.41
C THR A 80 20.18 -4.58 13.07
N ILE A 81 18.86 -4.39 12.82
CA ILE A 81 18.27 -3.08 12.57
C ILE A 81 18.54 -2.13 13.74
N PHE A 82 18.36 -2.61 14.97
CA PHE A 82 18.55 -1.80 16.17
C PHE A 82 19.98 -1.30 16.29
N GLU A 83 20.98 -2.17 16.06
CA GLU A 83 22.39 -1.80 16.08
C GLU A 83 22.71 -0.76 15.00
N ALA A 84 22.21 -0.96 13.78
CA ALA A 84 22.39 -0.01 12.67
C ALA A 84 21.87 1.38 13.05
N ILE A 85 20.65 1.47 13.61
CA ILE A 85 20.06 2.73 14.06
C ILE A 85 20.90 3.36 15.20
N ARG A 86 21.42 2.56 16.12
CA ARG A 86 22.30 3.07 17.18
C ARG A 86 23.63 3.58 16.62
N LYS A 87 24.22 2.89 15.66
CA LYS A 87 25.43 3.36 14.97
C LYS A 87 25.22 4.70 14.26
N LEU A 88 24.01 5.00 13.76
CA LEU A 88 23.72 6.30 13.14
C LEU A 88 23.86 7.49 14.11
N THR A 89 23.75 7.27 15.41
CA THR A 89 24.00 8.33 16.40
C THR A 89 25.45 8.85 16.40
N THR A 90 26.39 8.13 15.78
CA THR A 90 27.78 8.58 15.62
C THR A 90 27.95 9.62 14.51
N GLU A 91 26.97 9.77 13.63
CA GLU A 91 26.97 10.70 12.48
C GLU A 91 25.94 11.81 12.63
N SER A 92 24.94 11.63 13.49
CA SER A 92 23.91 12.63 13.73
C SER A 92 24.13 13.34 15.04
N SER A 93 24.16 14.66 15.01
CA SER A 93 24.19 15.50 16.20
C SER A 93 22.89 15.50 17.01
N ARG A 94 21.81 14.92 16.45
CA ARG A 94 20.47 14.90 17.03
C ARG A 94 19.96 13.46 17.15
N LYS A 95 19.07 13.23 18.11
CA LYS A 95 18.45 11.91 18.30
C LYS A 95 17.48 11.61 17.13
N MET A 96 17.62 10.43 16.51
CA MET A 96 16.68 9.94 15.50
C MET A 96 15.32 9.67 16.14
N TYR A 97 14.27 10.36 15.70
CA TYR A 97 12.93 10.31 16.26
C TYR A 97 11.94 9.74 15.27
N MET A 98 11.46 8.51 15.52
CA MET A 98 10.68 7.71 14.57
C MET A 98 9.16 7.81 14.73
N SER A 99 8.65 8.65 15.64
CA SER A 99 7.20 8.78 15.87
C SER A 99 6.42 9.35 14.66
N HIS A 100 7.12 9.90 13.68
CA HIS A 100 6.53 10.44 12.45
C HIS A 100 6.80 9.58 11.21
N LEU A 101 7.29 8.35 11.41
CA LEU A 101 7.54 7.40 10.33
C LEU A 101 6.27 7.22 9.49
N LYS A 102 6.39 7.37 8.17
CA LYS A 102 5.30 7.23 7.21
C LYS A 102 5.46 6.03 6.30
N PHE A 103 6.71 5.62 6.05
CA PHE A 103 7.00 4.51 5.15
C PHE A 103 8.16 3.65 5.69
N VAL A 104 8.01 2.34 5.60
CA VAL A 104 9.09 1.36 5.71
C VAL A 104 9.17 0.63 4.37
N ILE A 105 10.35 0.65 3.77
CA ILE A 105 10.60 0.04 2.46
C ILE A 105 11.66 -1.04 2.64
N PHE A 106 11.34 -2.24 2.17
CA PHE A 106 12.28 -3.36 2.08
C PHE A 106 12.79 -3.50 0.66
N ASP A 107 14.05 -3.89 0.45
CA ASP A 107 14.47 -4.42 -0.83
C ASP A 107 13.94 -5.86 -1.02
N GLU A 108 13.93 -6.35 -2.25
CA GLU A 108 13.45 -7.71 -2.54
C GLU A 108 14.25 -8.79 -1.80
N LYS A 109 15.55 -8.59 -1.56
CA LYS A 109 16.39 -9.56 -0.87
C LYS A 109 15.97 -9.69 0.60
N THR A 110 15.76 -8.57 1.28
CA THR A 110 15.21 -8.55 2.64
C THR A 110 13.83 -9.20 2.66
N ALA A 111 12.94 -8.84 1.73
CA ALA A 111 11.59 -9.40 1.68
C ALA A 111 11.59 -10.92 1.43
N LYS A 112 12.50 -11.44 0.60
CA LYS A 112 12.67 -12.88 0.36
C LYS A 112 13.32 -13.62 1.54
N LYS A 113 14.22 -12.97 2.26
CA LYS A 113 14.85 -13.51 3.49
C LYS A 113 13.84 -13.62 4.63
N GLY A 114 12.94 -12.64 4.76
CA GLY A 114 11.89 -12.53 5.76
C GLY A 114 11.83 -11.14 6.41
N ILE A 115 10.63 -10.63 6.59
CA ILE A 115 10.40 -9.26 7.13
C ILE A 115 10.01 -9.25 8.61
N LYS A 116 9.77 -10.40 9.23
CA LYS A 116 9.34 -10.49 10.63
C LYS A 116 10.42 -9.98 11.58
N GLU A 117 11.67 -10.41 11.39
CA GLU A 117 12.80 -9.95 12.21
C GLU A 117 13.05 -8.44 12.08
N PRO A 118 13.15 -7.86 10.85
CA PRO A 118 13.22 -6.41 10.68
C PRO A 118 12.09 -5.62 11.34
N LEU A 119 10.88 -6.16 11.34
CA LEU A 119 9.72 -5.50 11.94
C LEU A 119 9.67 -5.62 13.46
N ASP A 120 10.22 -6.69 14.05
CA ASP A 120 10.18 -6.92 15.50
C ASP A 120 10.74 -5.72 16.29
N PHE A 121 11.83 -5.13 15.82
CA PHE A 121 12.38 -3.92 16.40
C PHE A 121 11.36 -2.76 16.41
N LEU A 122 10.69 -2.50 15.28
CA LEU A 122 9.73 -1.40 15.13
C LEU A 122 8.51 -1.56 16.06
N PHE A 123 8.17 -2.79 16.42
CA PHE A 123 7.07 -3.07 17.36
C PHE A 123 7.48 -2.95 18.82
N ARG A 124 8.74 -3.22 19.14
CA ARG A 124 9.24 -3.11 20.50
C ARG A 124 9.64 -1.68 20.88
N ASP A 125 9.93 -0.85 19.90
CA ASP A 125 10.29 0.54 20.15
C ASP A 125 9.06 1.39 20.44
N HIS A 126 8.97 1.88 21.68
CA HIS A 126 7.86 2.71 22.16
C HIS A 126 7.79 4.09 21.52
N GLU A 127 8.83 4.53 20.80
CA GLU A 127 8.83 5.79 20.04
C GLU A 127 8.23 5.65 18.66
N VAL A 128 8.07 4.44 18.13
CA VAL A 128 7.49 4.17 16.82
C VAL A 128 5.97 4.10 16.90
N ARG A 129 5.29 4.94 16.13
CA ARG A 129 3.82 4.85 15.99
C ARG A 129 3.47 3.89 14.87
N PRO A 130 2.56 2.94 15.08
CA PRO A 130 2.22 1.92 14.09
C PRO A 130 1.19 2.45 13.05
N ASP A 131 1.45 3.61 12.45
CA ASP A 131 0.62 4.26 11.44
C ASP A 131 1.34 4.45 10.10
N PHE A 132 2.46 3.75 9.90
CA PHE A 132 3.23 3.78 8.66
C PHE A 132 2.79 2.68 7.67
N TYR A 133 3.03 2.92 6.39
CA TYR A 133 2.85 1.95 5.33
C TYR A 133 4.12 1.17 5.04
N LEU A 134 3.92 -0.01 4.44
CA LEU A 134 4.98 -0.93 4.07
C LEU A 134 4.95 -1.15 2.56
N ALA A 135 6.14 -1.26 1.96
CA ALA A 135 6.28 -1.61 0.56
C ALA A 135 7.60 -2.36 0.31
N VAL A 136 7.70 -3.00 -0.84
CA VAL A 136 8.93 -3.63 -1.30
C VAL A 136 9.39 -2.94 -2.58
N VAL A 137 10.64 -2.46 -2.60
CA VAL A 137 11.21 -1.92 -3.84
C VAL A 137 11.73 -3.05 -4.72
N ARG A 138 11.37 -3.00 -6.01
CA ARG A 138 11.73 -3.99 -7.01
C ARG A 138 12.97 -3.55 -7.77
N GLU A 139 13.91 -4.49 -7.98
CA GLU A 139 15.12 -4.29 -8.82
C GLU A 139 16.08 -3.18 -8.33
N ASN A 140 15.76 -2.48 -7.27
CA ASN A 140 16.53 -1.40 -6.69
C ASN A 140 16.73 -1.63 -5.19
N SER A 141 17.52 -0.76 -4.54
CA SER A 141 17.69 -0.79 -3.09
C SER A 141 16.62 0.05 -2.38
N ALA A 142 16.30 -0.32 -1.15
CA ALA A 142 15.44 0.48 -0.29
C ALA A 142 16.09 1.84 0.04
N LYS A 143 17.42 1.88 0.13
CA LYS A 143 18.21 3.11 0.26
C LYS A 143 17.95 4.08 -0.89
N GLU A 144 17.95 3.61 -2.14
CA GLU A 144 17.66 4.43 -3.30
C GLU A 144 16.22 4.97 -3.25
N ALA A 145 15.25 4.14 -2.83
CA ALA A 145 13.87 4.56 -2.70
C ALA A 145 13.67 5.66 -1.65
N VAL A 146 14.35 5.59 -0.49
CA VAL A 146 14.25 6.65 0.54
C VAL A 146 15.14 7.87 0.24
N THR A 147 16.12 7.75 -0.66
CA THR A 147 16.96 8.87 -1.09
C THR A 147 16.30 9.69 -2.21
N PHE A 148 15.28 9.13 -2.85
CA PHE A 148 14.56 9.77 -3.94
C PHE A 148 13.99 11.14 -3.52
N VAL A 149 14.14 12.14 -4.39
CA VAL A 149 13.62 13.51 -4.20
C VAL A 149 12.30 13.66 -4.96
N ALA A 150 11.22 13.83 -4.22
CA ALA A 150 9.87 13.91 -4.78
C ALA A 150 9.60 15.29 -5.40
N PRO A 151 8.94 15.35 -6.57
CA PRO A 151 8.67 16.60 -7.27
C PRO A 151 7.45 17.37 -6.77
N THR A 152 6.48 16.68 -6.15
CA THR A 152 5.18 17.27 -5.83
C THR A 152 5.02 17.63 -4.36
N GLU A 153 5.80 17.02 -3.48
CA GLU A 153 5.79 17.28 -2.04
C GLU A 153 7.20 17.62 -1.55
N ILE A 154 7.29 18.53 -0.61
CA ILE A 154 8.57 18.90 0.00
C ILE A 154 9.25 17.70 0.68
N LEU A 155 8.44 16.79 1.25
CA LEU A 155 8.92 15.58 1.94
C LEU A 155 8.63 14.35 1.08
N PRO A 156 9.66 13.66 0.55
CA PRO A 156 9.46 12.51 -0.35
C PRO A 156 8.63 11.38 0.27
N ALA A 157 8.82 11.07 1.56
CA ALA A 157 8.00 10.09 2.24
C ALA A 157 6.50 10.45 2.28
N MET A 158 6.17 11.74 2.35
CA MET A 158 4.77 12.19 2.28
C MET A 158 4.21 12.11 0.87
N ASP A 159 5.04 12.34 -0.15
CA ASP A 159 4.66 12.13 -1.55
C ASP A 159 4.28 10.67 -1.78
N MET A 160 5.15 9.73 -1.41
CA MET A 160 4.88 8.29 -1.50
C MET A 160 3.63 7.88 -0.71
N TYR A 161 3.46 8.41 0.51
CA TYR A 161 2.30 8.11 1.35
C TYR A 161 0.98 8.53 0.68
N LYS A 162 0.93 9.73 0.13
CA LYS A 162 -0.26 10.25 -0.57
C LYS A 162 -0.48 9.52 -1.90
N ALA A 163 0.59 9.27 -2.66
CA ALA A 163 0.52 8.60 -3.94
C ALA A 163 0.01 7.15 -3.80
N LEU A 164 0.47 6.40 -2.79
CA LEU A 164 -0.03 5.05 -2.53
C LEU A 164 -1.53 5.04 -2.23
N LYS A 165 -1.99 5.95 -1.37
CA LYS A 165 -3.41 6.10 -1.06
C LYS A 165 -4.25 6.48 -2.28
N ASN A 166 -3.74 7.35 -3.13
CA ASN A 166 -4.42 7.75 -4.36
C ASN A 166 -4.47 6.60 -5.36
N SER A 167 -3.37 5.84 -5.49
CA SER A 167 -3.30 4.68 -6.37
C SER A 167 -4.30 3.59 -5.94
N GLU A 168 -4.39 3.27 -4.65
CA GLU A 168 -5.37 2.31 -4.13
C GLU A 168 -6.80 2.74 -4.44
N LYS A 169 -7.11 4.04 -4.31
CA LYS A 169 -8.47 4.57 -4.52
C LYS A 169 -8.90 4.64 -5.99
N ALA A 170 -7.96 4.97 -6.90
CA ALA A 170 -8.29 5.34 -8.28
C ALA A 170 -7.83 4.31 -9.33
N TRP A 171 -6.82 3.50 -9.02
CA TRP A 171 -6.23 2.56 -9.96
C TRP A 171 -6.39 1.09 -9.54
N ALA A 172 -6.38 0.82 -8.24
CA ALA A 172 -6.64 -0.47 -7.58
C ALA A 172 -5.64 -1.64 -7.81
N PRO A 173 -4.56 -1.63 -8.60
CA PRO A 173 -3.59 -2.73 -8.58
C PRO A 173 -2.61 -2.66 -7.41
N THR A 174 -2.82 -1.73 -6.49
CA THR A 174 -1.97 -1.49 -5.32
C THR A 174 -2.80 -1.60 -4.04
N SER A 175 -2.15 -1.93 -2.94
CA SER A 175 -2.77 -2.02 -1.63
C SER A 175 -1.96 -1.25 -0.59
N ALA A 176 -2.57 -0.25 0.03
CA ALA A 176 -1.95 0.50 1.12
C ALA A 176 -2.00 -0.33 2.41
N VAL A 177 -0.99 -1.19 2.58
CA VAL A 177 -0.87 -2.05 3.76
C VAL A 177 -0.11 -1.31 4.84
N ASN A 178 -0.76 -1.02 5.94
CA ASN A 178 -0.10 -0.50 7.13
C ASN A 178 0.39 -1.66 8.02
N VAL A 179 1.21 -1.31 8.99
CA VAL A 179 1.82 -2.29 9.87
C VAL A 179 0.81 -3.07 10.74
N LYS A 180 -0.33 -2.47 11.08
CA LYS A 180 -1.39 -3.15 11.85
C LYS A 180 -2.07 -4.21 11.00
N ASP A 181 -2.39 -3.86 9.73
CA ASP A 181 -2.95 -4.80 8.76
C ASP A 181 -2.01 -6.00 8.54
N LEU A 182 -0.70 -5.73 8.43
CA LEU A 182 0.30 -6.78 8.26
C LEU A 182 0.38 -7.70 9.48
N LEU A 183 0.44 -7.12 10.70
CA LEU A 183 0.46 -7.91 11.95
C LEU A 183 -0.75 -8.80 12.08
N GLN A 184 -1.93 -8.27 11.75
CA GLN A 184 -3.16 -9.03 11.76
C GLN A 184 -3.03 -10.27 10.85
N LYS A 185 -2.47 -10.10 9.64
CA LYS A 185 -2.26 -11.23 8.71
C LYS A 185 -1.24 -12.25 9.23
N PHE A 186 -0.23 -11.83 9.99
CA PHE A 186 0.71 -12.77 10.62
C PHE A 186 0.12 -13.58 11.77
N THR A 187 -0.98 -13.11 12.37
CA THR A 187 -1.62 -13.76 13.53
C THR A 187 -2.91 -14.49 13.17
N GLU A 188 -3.51 -14.19 12.02
CA GLU A 188 -4.71 -14.86 11.53
C GLU A 188 -4.36 -16.14 10.78
N ASP A 189 -5.10 -17.21 11.06
CA ASP A 189 -4.98 -18.46 10.32
C ASP A 189 -5.68 -18.38 8.95
N GLY A 190 -5.07 -18.95 7.92
CA GLY A 190 -5.70 -19.13 6.61
C GLY A 190 -5.75 -17.88 5.74
N ILE A 191 -4.84 -16.95 5.97
CA ILE A 191 -4.61 -15.78 5.10
C ILE A 191 -3.14 -15.41 5.09
N GLU A 192 -2.64 -15.07 3.92
CA GLU A 192 -1.26 -14.65 3.73
C GLU A 192 -1.16 -13.16 3.42
N PRO A 193 -0.07 -12.48 3.85
CA PRO A 193 0.09 -11.05 3.63
C PRO A 193 0.52 -10.72 2.20
N VAL A 194 0.30 -9.45 1.85
CA VAL A 194 0.78 -8.84 0.61
C VAL A 194 1.38 -7.48 0.89
N LEU A 195 2.33 -7.05 0.07
CA LEU A 195 2.85 -5.67 0.08
C LEU A 195 2.92 -5.11 -1.34
N THR A 196 2.66 -3.82 -1.50
CA THR A 196 2.75 -3.15 -2.80
C THR A 196 4.21 -2.99 -3.22
N GLY A 197 4.47 -3.19 -4.53
CA GLY A 197 5.76 -2.94 -5.14
C GLY A 197 6.01 -1.45 -5.41
N ILE A 198 7.27 -1.02 -5.27
CA ILE A 198 7.78 0.26 -5.74
C ILE A 198 8.81 -0.02 -6.83
N GLN A 199 8.73 0.70 -7.94
CA GLN A 199 9.75 0.67 -8.97
C GLN A 199 10.29 2.06 -9.21
N LEU A 200 11.60 2.15 -9.42
CA LEU A 200 12.32 3.40 -9.70
C LEU A 200 12.80 3.39 -11.15
N THR A 201 12.76 4.54 -11.81
CA THR A 201 13.27 4.68 -13.18
C THR A 201 14.32 5.78 -13.25
N ASN A 202 15.36 5.58 -14.08
CA ASN A 202 16.42 6.56 -14.36
C ASN A 202 17.20 7.06 -13.14
N LEU A 203 17.62 6.15 -12.26
CA LEU A 203 18.29 6.44 -10.98
C LEU A 203 19.52 7.33 -11.08
N GLU A 204 20.35 7.19 -12.14
CA GLU A 204 21.62 7.90 -12.27
C GLU A 204 21.50 9.44 -12.19
N LYS A 205 20.34 10.00 -12.53
CA LYS A 205 20.09 11.45 -12.57
C LYS A 205 19.18 11.97 -11.46
N GLY A 206 18.54 11.13 -10.70
CA GLY A 206 17.40 11.51 -9.86
C GLY A 206 17.65 11.65 -8.38
N LEU A 207 18.84 11.32 -7.94
CA LEU A 207 19.23 11.45 -6.53
C LEU A 207 19.74 12.87 -6.19
N THR A 208 19.56 13.82 -7.11
CA THR A 208 20.02 15.21 -6.98
C THR A 208 18.87 16.18 -6.98
N ILE A 209 19.12 17.42 -6.52
CA ILE A 209 18.14 18.51 -6.54
C ILE A 209 17.65 18.84 -7.97
N ASP A 210 18.43 18.51 -8.98
CA ASP A 210 18.07 18.68 -10.38
C ASP A 210 16.77 17.99 -10.76
N ASN A 211 16.41 16.90 -10.04
CA ASN A 211 15.17 16.16 -10.28
C ASN A 211 13.91 16.99 -9.98
N VAL A 212 14.01 18.03 -9.15
CA VAL A 212 12.88 18.89 -8.76
C VAL A 212 12.97 20.29 -9.32
N THR A 213 14.17 20.75 -9.72
CA THR A 213 14.38 22.10 -10.27
C THR A 213 14.27 22.17 -11.78
N LYS A 214 14.36 21.03 -12.47
CA LYS A 214 14.29 20.93 -13.93
C LYS A 214 13.06 20.14 -14.39
N SER A 215 12.41 20.61 -15.43
CA SER A 215 11.38 19.87 -16.15
C SER A 215 11.94 19.49 -17.53
N PRO A 216 11.83 18.23 -18.00
CA PRO A 216 11.13 17.10 -17.39
C PRO A 216 11.93 16.43 -16.24
N GLN A 217 11.22 15.76 -15.35
CA GLN A 217 11.80 14.98 -14.27
C GLN A 217 12.62 13.82 -14.81
N HIS A 218 13.77 13.58 -14.19
CA HIS A 218 14.69 12.51 -14.60
C HIS A 218 14.41 11.16 -13.92
N VAL A 219 13.98 11.18 -12.66
CA VAL A 219 13.62 9.97 -11.90
C VAL A 219 12.17 10.04 -11.48
N LYS A 220 11.51 8.90 -11.62
CA LYS A 220 10.15 8.70 -11.14
C LYS A 220 10.12 7.42 -10.32
N TYR A 221 9.33 7.41 -9.28
CA TYR A 221 8.87 6.18 -8.67
C TYR A 221 7.42 5.94 -9.09
N PHE A 222 7.01 4.70 -9.10
CA PHE A 222 5.62 4.33 -9.26
C PHE A 222 5.34 3.05 -8.46
N PHE A 223 4.12 2.99 -7.97
CA PHE A 223 3.63 1.78 -7.33
C PHE A 223 3.15 0.80 -8.40
N THR A 224 3.56 -0.45 -8.27
CA THR A 224 3.27 -1.48 -9.26
C THR A 224 3.00 -2.82 -8.60
N GLY A 225 1.89 -3.46 -8.96
CA GLY A 225 1.58 -4.81 -8.57
C GLY A 225 1.61 -5.09 -7.06
N ILE A 226 1.42 -6.33 -6.72
CA ILE A 226 1.41 -6.83 -5.34
C ILE A 226 2.42 -7.94 -5.20
N GLY A 227 3.35 -7.79 -4.24
CA GLY A 227 4.22 -8.86 -3.78
C GLY A 227 3.44 -9.81 -2.89
N VAL A 228 3.46 -11.08 -3.22
CA VAL A 228 2.78 -12.16 -2.52
C VAL A 228 3.74 -12.79 -1.53
N PHE A 229 3.31 -12.91 -0.29
CA PHE A 229 4.10 -13.51 0.76
C PHE A 229 3.58 -14.90 1.13
N LYS A 230 4.45 -15.70 1.72
CA LYS A 230 4.11 -16.91 2.44
C LYS A 230 4.73 -16.81 3.82
N GLY A 231 3.89 -16.67 4.83
CA GLY A 231 4.33 -16.20 6.14
C GLY A 231 4.96 -14.81 6.02
N ASP A 232 6.20 -14.65 6.42
CA ASP A 232 6.94 -13.38 6.41
C ASP A 232 7.87 -13.19 5.19
N ARG A 233 7.82 -14.10 4.19
CA ARG A 233 8.73 -14.11 3.04
C ARG A 233 8.02 -13.82 1.73
N LEU A 234 8.54 -12.87 0.97
CA LEU A 234 8.12 -12.62 -0.40
C LEU A 234 8.45 -13.85 -1.26
N ILE A 235 7.45 -14.39 -1.95
CA ILE A 235 7.63 -15.55 -2.83
C ILE A 235 7.58 -15.17 -4.30
N ASP A 236 6.68 -14.26 -4.70
CA ASP A 236 6.55 -13.82 -6.09
C ASP A 236 5.73 -12.52 -6.20
N TRP A 237 5.52 -12.07 -7.42
CA TRP A 237 4.79 -10.85 -7.75
C TRP A 237 3.56 -11.13 -8.60
N MET A 238 2.49 -10.41 -8.33
CA MET A 238 1.36 -10.26 -9.23
C MET A 238 1.53 -9.00 -10.09
N ASP A 239 1.23 -9.09 -11.38
CA ASP A 239 1.13 -7.93 -12.24
C ASP A 239 -0.10 -7.06 -11.89
N ASP A 240 -0.26 -5.92 -12.55
CA ASP A 240 -1.36 -5.00 -12.29
C ASP A 240 -2.75 -5.64 -12.50
N SER A 241 -2.90 -6.49 -13.53
CA SER A 241 -4.17 -7.16 -13.82
C SER A 241 -4.53 -8.20 -12.75
N GLN A 242 -3.55 -9.00 -12.35
CA GLN A 242 -3.70 -10.02 -11.31
C GLN A 242 -3.91 -9.38 -9.93
N SER A 243 -3.21 -8.27 -9.65
CA SER A 243 -3.32 -7.52 -8.40
C SER A 243 -4.71 -6.92 -8.21
N LYS A 244 -5.40 -6.54 -9.29
CA LYS A 244 -6.80 -6.09 -9.22
C LYS A 244 -7.72 -7.18 -8.66
N ALA A 245 -7.48 -8.46 -8.95
CA ALA A 245 -8.28 -9.52 -8.37
C ALA A 245 -8.21 -9.53 -6.83
N PHE A 246 -7.01 -9.32 -6.27
CA PHE A 246 -6.84 -9.17 -4.83
C PHE A 246 -7.65 -8.01 -4.27
N THR A 247 -7.54 -6.83 -4.86
CA THR A 247 -8.24 -5.63 -4.34
C THR A 247 -9.75 -5.74 -4.47
N TYR A 248 -10.27 -6.39 -5.54
CA TYR A 248 -11.71 -6.71 -5.66
C TYR A 248 -12.18 -7.65 -4.55
N ILE A 249 -11.52 -8.81 -4.40
CA ILE A 249 -11.93 -9.85 -3.45
C ILE A 249 -11.80 -9.35 -2.00
N SER A 250 -10.78 -8.51 -1.71
CA SER A 250 -10.56 -7.88 -0.40
C SER A 250 -11.48 -6.67 -0.14
N ASN A 251 -12.39 -6.33 -1.06
CA ASN A 251 -13.27 -5.15 -0.96
C ASN A 251 -12.52 -3.82 -0.82
N ARG A 252 -11.34 -3.68 -1.43
CA ARG A 252 -10.51 -2.46 -1.41
C ARG A 252 -10.72 -1.56 -2.63
N VAL A 253 -11.49 -2.00 -3.62
CA VAL A 253 -11.79 -1.21 -4.82
C VAL A 253 -12.80 -0.10 -4.50
N SER A 254 -12.35 1.15 -4.57
CA SER A 254 -13.22 2.33 -4.54
C SER A 254 -13.57 2.79 -5.97
N SER A 255 -12.57 2.88 -6.85
CA SER A 255 -12.70 3.11 -8.28
C SER A 255 -11.53 2.43 -8.99
N THR A 256 -11.76 1.99 -10.21
CA THR A 256 -10.71 1.51 -11.13
C THR A 256 -11.22 1.55 -12.54
N VAL A 257 -10.32 1.50 -13.52
CA VAL A 257 -10.68 1.48 -14.94
C VAL A 257 -10.22 0.19 -15.60
N ALA A 258 -10.97 -0.26 -16.58
CA ALA A 258 -10.59 -1.38 -17.44
C ALA A 258 -10.79 -1.01 -18.92
N SER A 259 -9.77 -1.26 -19.73
CA SER A 259 -9.82 -1.07 -21.19
C SER A 259 -10.12 -2.42 -21.85
N ILE A 260 -11.23 -2.50 -22.55
CA ILE A 260 -11.83 -3.72 -23.04
C ILE A 260 -12.00 -3.59 -24.56
N ASN A 261 -11.79 -4.67 -25.31
CA ASN A 261 -12.04 -4.68 -26.73
C ASN A 261 -13.55 -4.53 -26.99
N CYS A 262 -13.91 -3.75 -28.00
CA CYS A 262 -15.31 -3.59 -28.37
C CYS A 262 -15.89 -4.90 -28.88
N PRO A 263 -17.14 -5.26 -28.50
CA PRO A 263 -17.83 -6.35 -29.12
C PRO A 263 -18.10 -6.02 -30.58
N ASN A 264 -17.93 -6.98 -31.49
CA ASN A 264 -18.29 -6.91 -32.90
C ASN A 264 -17.63 -5.82 -33.77
N SER A 265 -16.65 -5.06 -33.24
CA SER A 265 -15.95 -4.01 -34.00
C SER A 265 -14.52 -3.77 -33.53
N LYS A 266 -13.66 -3.20 -34.40
CA LYS A 266 -12.32 -2.80 -34.02
C LYS A 266 -12.39 -1.57 -33.07
N GLY A 267 -11.53 -1.56 -32.04
CA GLY A 267 -11.44 -0.48 -31.07
C GLY A 267 -11.62 -0.99 -29.65
N LYS A 268 -11.59 -0.05 -28.71
CA LYS A 268 -11.72 -0.32 -27.29
C LYS A 268 -12.78 0.57 -26.65
N PHE A 269 -13.35 0.10 -25.59
CA PHE A 269 -14.09 0.93 -24.65
C PHE A 269 -13.47 0.81 -23.26
N VAL A 270 -13.64 1.85 -22.47
CA VAL A 270 -13.13 1.90 -21.10
C VAL A 270 -14.32 1.97 -20.16
N VAL A 271 -14.33 1.11 -19.18
CA VAL A 271 -15.29 1.18 -18.07
C VAL A 271 -14.60 1.70 -16.82
N GLU A 272 -15.30 2.52 -16.06
CA GLU A 272 -14.91 2.96 -14.73
C GLU A 272 -15.83 2.29 -13.70
N VAL A 273 -15.23 1.51 -12.82
CA VAL A 273 -15.94 0.90 -11.70
C VAL A 273 -16.21 1.97 -10.66
N ILE A 274 -17.46 2.16 -10.31
CA ILE A 274 -17.93 3.13 -9.32
C ILE A 274 -18.32 2.48 -8.00
N ARG A 275 -18.60 1.18 -8.03
CA ARG A 275 -18.92 0.39 -6.85
C ARG A 275 -18.61 -1.07 -7.09
N SER A 276 -17.96 -1.69 -6.12
CA SER A 276 -17.81 -3.15 -6.09
C SER A 276 -17.96 -3.67 -4.67
N LYS A 277 -18.61 -4.83 -4.54
CA LYS A 277 -18.72 -5.55 -3.28
C LYS A 277 -18.61 -7.04 -3.54
N VAL A 278 -17.73 -7.69 -2.78
CA VAL A 278 -17.51 -9.13 -2.85
C VAL A 278 -17.85 -9.78 -1.52
N LYS A 279 -18.60 -10.88 -1.57
CA LYS A 279 -18.85 -11.75 -0.42
C LYS A 279 -18.19 -13.10 -0.67
N ILE A 280 -17.36 -13.54 0.24
CA ILE A 280 -16.76 -14.87 0.26
C ILE A 280 -17.71 -15.79 1.02
N ARG A 281 -18.18 -16.84 0.36
CA ARG A 281 -19.05 -17.86 0.96
C ARG A 281 -18.31 -19.19 0.95
N PRO A 282 -17.77 -19.65 2.09
CA PRO A 282 -17.19 -20.97 2.21
C PRO A 282 -18.30 -22.04 2.35
N GLU A 283 -18.13 -23.13 1.65
CA GLU A 283 -19.05 -24.29 1.63
C GLU A 283 -18.24 -25.59 1.68
N ILE A 284 -18.85 -26.65 2.13
CA ILE A 284 -18.26 -28.00 2.12
C ILE A 284 -19.09 -28.85 1.19
N ILE A 285 -18.49 -29.33 0.10
CA ILE A 285 -19.13 -30.18 -0.89
C ILE A 285 -18.31 -31.46 -0.97
N ASP A 286 -18.97 -32.60 -0.78
CA ASP A 286 -18.32 -33.92 -0.79
C ASP A 286 -17.09 -34.02 0.12
N HIS A 287 -17.20 -33.43 1.32
CA HIS A 287 -16.12 -33.33 2.34
C HIS A 287 -14.91 -32.45 1.94
N GLU A 288 -14.95 -31.78 0.81
CA GLU A 288 -13.89 -30.89 0.34
C GLU A 288 -14.29 -29.41 0.45
N PRO A 289 -13.31 -28.51 0.69
CA PRO A 289 -13.57 -27.09 0.74
C PRO A 289 -13.95 -26.54 -0.65
N HIS A 290 -14.93 -25.65 -0.67
CA HIS A 290 -15.43 -24.97 -1.86
C HIS A 290 -15.71 -23.50 -1.52
N ILE A 291 -15.38 -22.57 -2.42
CA ILE A 291 -15.68 -21.16 -2.26
C ILE A 291 -16.63 -20.70 -3.37
N THR A 292 -17.68 -19.99 -2.98
CA THR A 292 -18.50 -19.20 -3.88
C THR A 292 -18.24 -17.71 -3.62
N LEU A 293 -17.72 -17.00 -4.63
CA LEU A 293 -17.59 -15.55 -4.62
C LEU A 293 -18.84 -14.92 -5.23
N ILE A 294 -19.56 -14.14 -4.42
CA ILE A 294 -20.69 -13.33 -4.91
C ILE A 294 -20.15 -11.92 -5.13
N VAL A 295 -20.10 -11.49 -6.38
CA VAL A 295 -19.48 -10.24 -6.81
C VAL A 295 -20.55 -9.33 -7.39
N ASP A 296 -20.83 -8.22 -6.75
CA ASP A 296 -21.74 -7.18 -7.22
C ASP A 296 -20.92 -5.98 -7.69
N THR A 297 -20.96 -5.62 -8.96
CA THR A 297 -20.16 -4.52 -9.54
C THR A 297 -21.02 -3.61 -10.41
N GLU A 298 -20.85 -2.31 -10.21
CA GLU A 298 -21.46 -1.24 -11.00
C GLU A 298 -20.38 -0.39 -11.66
N SER A 299 -20.55 -0.09 -12.94
CA SER A 299 -19.57 0.67 -13.73
C SER A 299 -20.24 1.65 -14.67
N ASN A 300 -19.51 2.72 -14.99
CA ASN A 300 -19.85 3.63 -16.08
C ASN A 300 -19.01 3.33 -17.32
N ILE A 301 -19.49 3.69 -18.50
CA ILE A 301 -18.67 3.77 -19.71
C ILE A 301 -17.97 5.13 -19.70
N GLY A 302 -16.62 5.14 -19.66
CA GLY A 302 -15.82 6.35 -19.68
C GLY A 302 -15.51 6.83 -21.09
N THR A 303 -15.05 5.91 -21.97
CA THR A 303 -14.73 6.23 -23.36
C THR A 303 -15.06 5.07 -24.29
N VAL A 304 -15.37 5.37 -25.55
CA VAL A 304 -15.60 4.38 -26.62
C VAL A 304 -14.88 4.85 -27.88
N SER A 305 -13.96 4.04 -28.41
CA SER A 305 -13.22 4.34 -29.64
C SER A 305 -13.71 3.58 -30.87
N CYS A 306 -14.70 2.72 -30.70
CA CYS A 306 -15.33 1.98 -31.80
C CYS A 306 -16.66 2.62 -32.23
N LYS A 307 -17.08 2.32 -33.47
CA LYS A 307 -18.39 2.72 -33.95
C LYS A 307 -19.47 1.90 -33.24
N ALA A 308 -20.18 2.50 -32.30
CA ALA A 308 -21.24 1.86 -31.53
C ALA A 308 -22.32 2.88 -31.18
N ASP A 309 -23.59 2.50 -31.33
CA ASP A 309 -24.70 3.27 -30.81
C ASP A 309 -25.14 2.72 -29.46
N LEU A 310 -24.74 3.40 -28.39
CA LEU A 310 -25.03 2.99 -27.00
C LEU A 310 -26.51 3.24 -26.61
N LYS A 311 -27.32 3.92 -27.44
CA LYS A 311 -28.76 4.03 -27.24
C LYS A 311 -29.49 2.75 -27.64
N ASN A 312 -28.88 1.94 -28.52
CA ASN A 312 -29.43 0.64 -28.89
C ASN A 312 -29.23 -0.33 -27.73
N GLU A 313 -30.32 -0.93 -27.24
CA GLU A 313 -30.30 -1.83 -26.10
C GLU A 313 -29.45 -3.09 -26.31
N GLU A 314 -29.42 -3.62 -27.55
CA GLU A 314 -28.65 -4.81 -27.88
C GLU A 314 -27.17 -4.49 -27.82
N THR A 315 -26.74 -3.38 -28.43
CA THR A 315 -25.36 -2.87 -28.35
C THR A 315 -24.94 -2.66 -26.88
N PHE A 316 -25.78 -2.03 -26.09
CA PHE A 316 -25.52 -1.79 -24.68
C PHE A 316 -25.37 -3.09 -23.88
N ARG A 317 -26.22 -4.10 -24.14
CA ARG A 317 -26.10 -5.43 -23.51
C ARG A 317 -24.82 -6.14 -23.90
N ASP A 318 -24.36 -6.02 -25.16
CA ASP A 318 -23.09 -6.60 -25.60
C ASP A 318 -21.89 -5.98 -24.88
N PHE A 319 -21.90 -4.67 -24.70
CA PHE A 319 -20.86 -3.97 -23.91
C PHE A 319 -20.86 -4.42 -22.44
N GLN A 320 -22.04 -4.53 -21.83
CA GLN A 320 -22.17 -5.03 -20.45
C GLN A 320 -21.67 -6.48 -20.34
N LYS A 321 -21.99 -7.33 -21.31
CA LYS A 321 -21.53 -8.72 -21.35
C LYS A 321 -20.02 -8.79 -21.47
N SER A 322 -19.41 -8.03 -22.38
CA SER A 322 -17.95 -7.98 -22.56
C SER A 322 -17.23 -7.47 -21.30
N ALA A 323 -17.80 -6.47 -20.63
CA ALA A 323 -17.24 -5.96 -19.39
C ALA A 323 -17.34 -6.98 -18.24
N LYS A 324 -18.48 -7.70 -18.15
CA LYS A 324 -18.65 -8.79 -17.19
C LYS A 324 -17.63 -9.91 -17.41
N GLU A 325 -17.48 -10.38 -18.65
CA GLU A 325 -16.53 -11.44 -19.01
C GLU A 325 -15.08 -11.02 -18.71
N HIS A 326 -14.73 -9.76 -19.00
CA HIS A 326 -13.40 -9.23 -18.69
C HIS A 326 -13.11 -9.26 -17.18
N LEU A 327 -14.02 -8.80 -16.34
CA LEU A 327 -13.85 -8.85 -14.88
C LEU A 327 -13.77 -10.29 -14.38
N GLU A 328 -14.62 -11.18 -14.88
CA GLU A 328 -14.60 -12.59 -14.48
C GLU A 328 -13.26 -13.26 -14.82
N GLN A 329 -12.71 -12.99 -16.01
CA GLN A 329 -11.39 -13.48 -16.43
C GLN A 329 -10.28 -12.93 -15.56
N SER A 330 -10.32 -11.63 -15.20
CA SER A 330 -9.34 -11.00 -14.30
C SER A 330 -9.37 -11.66 -12.92
N LEU A 331 -10.55 -11.86 -12.33
CA LEU A 331 -10.69 -12.53 -11.03
C LEU A 331 -10.17 -13.97 -11.08
N LYS A 332 -10.58 -14.75 -12.09
CA LYS A 332 -10.10 -16.14 -12.29
C LYS A 332 -8.57 -16.19 -12.49
N GLY A 333 -8.02 -15.22 -13.22
CA GLY A 333 -6.59 -15.12 -13.46
C GLY A 333 -5.80 -14.89 -12.17
N GLY A 334 -6.22 -13.92 -11.36
CA GLY A 334 -5.57 -13.62 -10.09
C GLY A 334 -5.70 -14.75 -9.07
N ILE A 335 -6.88 -15.41 -9.00
CA ILE A 335 -7.07 -16.58 -8.11
C ILE A 335 -6.13 -17.71 -8.53
N ARG A 336 -6.10 -18.07 -9.81
CA ARG A 336 -5.20 -19.12 -10.31
C ARG A 336 -3.72 -18.81 -10.03
N ASN A 337 -3.32 -17.58 -10.21
CA ASN A 337 -1.94 -17.17 -9.95
C ASN A 337 -1.58 -17.36 -8.46
N ALA A 338 -2.43 -16.91 -7.52
CA ALA A 338 -2.23 -17.13 -6.09
C ALA A 338 -2.23 -18.63 -5.73
N GLN A 339 -3.11 -19.42 -6.35
CA GLN A 339 -3.16 -20.88 -6.17
C GLN A 339 -1.87 -21.55 -6.64
N GLN A 340 -1.30 -21.14 -7.77
CA GLN A 340 -0.01 -21.65 -8.26
C GLN A 340 1.13 -21.33 -7.30
N MET A 341 1.09 -20.16 -6.66
CA MET A 341 2.06 -19.78 -5.62
C MET A 341 1.81 -20.51 -4.29
N GLY A 342 0.65 -21.12 -4.08
CA GLY A 342 0.28 -21.78 -2.82
C GLY A 342 0.15 -20.81 -1.66
N SER A 343 -0.32 -19.58 -1.93
CA SER A 343 -0.46 -18.49 -0.96
C SER A 343 -1.87 -17.91 -0.99
N ASP A 344 -2.63 -18.15 0.05
CA ASP A 344 -4.01 -17.67 0.19
C ASP A 344 -4.05 -16.21 0.64
N ILE A 345 -3.78 -15.30 -0.29
CA ILE A 345 -3.84 -13.86 -0.05
C ILE A 345 -5.28 -13.34 0.10
N PHE A 346 -6.28 -14.13 -0.28
CA PHE A 346 -7.69 -13.73 -0.29
C PHE A 346 -8.39 -13.98 1.06
N GLY A 347 -7.81 -14.84 1.91
CA GLY A 347 -8.39 -15.23 3.19
C GLY A 347 -9.53 -16.24 3.04
N PHE A 348 -9.46 -17.12 2.06
CA PHE A 348 -10.44 -18.19 1.93
C PHE A 348 -10.36 -19.15 3.12
N GLY A 349 -9.12 -19.48 3.58
CA GLY A 349 -8.90 -20.26 4.79
C GLY A 349 -9.45 -19.56 6.04
N GLU A 350 -9.25 -18.26 6.18
CA GLU A 350 -9.85 -17.47 7.26
C GLU A 350 -11.39 -17.56 7.24
N ALA A 351 -12.00 -17.53 6.05
CA ALA A 351 -13.45 -17.70 5.92
C ALA A 351 -13.92 -19.08 6.36
N PHE A 352 -13.15 -20.15 6.06
CA PHE A 352 -13.41 -21.50 6.59
C PHE A 352 -13.20 -21.56 8.09
N HIS A 353 -12.12 -20.99 8.61
CA HIS A 353 -11.84 -20.94 10.05
C HIS A 353 -13.03 -20.34 10.82
N ARG A 354 -13.59 -19.24 10.34
CA ARG A 354 -14.73 -18.59 11.00
C ARG A 354 -16.03 -19.36 10.90
N LYS A 355 -16.30 -20.03 9.77
CA LYS A 355 -17.58 -20.67 9.52
C LYS A 355 -17.61 -22.14 9.92
N PHE A 356 -16.50 -22.84 9.74
CA PHE A 356 -16.34 -24.30 9.96
C PHE A 356 -15.11 -24.60 10.80
N PRO A 357 -15.05 -24.19 12.07
CA PRO A 357 -13.84 -24.28 12.91
C PRO A 357 -13.37 -25.74 13.14
N HIS A 358 -14.28 -26.71 13.15
CA HIS A 358 -13.92 -28.14 13.32
C HIS A 358 -13.20 -28.68 12.08
N GLU A 359 -13.69 -28.37 10.90
CA GLU A 359 -13.07 -28.77 9.63
C GLU A 359 -11.76 -28.02 9.42
N TRP A 360 -11.73 -26.74 9.76
CA TRP A 360 -10.53 -25.91 9.69
C TRP A 360 -9.40 -26.50 10.55
N HIS A 361 -9.69 -26.96 11.76
CA HIS A 361 -8.69 -27.59 12.62
C HIS A 361 -8.04 -28.82 11.99
N ARG A 362 -8.74 -29.53 11.11
CA ARG A 362 -8.20 -30.67 10.35
C ARG A 362 -7.45 -30.26 9.10
N TRP A 363 -7.76 -29.09 8.50
CA TRP A 363 -7.22 -28.64 7.23
C TRP A 363 -6.08 -27.62 7.35
N LYS A 364 -5.94 -26.93 8.47
CA LYS A 364 -5.04 -25.79 8.62
C LYS A 364 -3.58 -26.10 8.28
N GLU A 365 -3.09 -27.28 8.64
CA GLU A 365 -1.70 -27.67 8.38
C GLU A 365 -1.46 -27.93 6.88
N ASP A 366 -2.48 -28.47 6.18
CA ASP A 366 -2.45 -28.79 4.75
C ASP A 366 -3.11 -27.68 3.90
N TRP A 367 -3.50 -26.55 4.51
CA TRP A 367 -4.22 -25.51 3.80
C TRP A 367 -3.51 -25.01 2.55
N PRO A 368 -2.19 -24.77 2.53
CA PRO A 368 -1.50 -24.33 1.32
C PRO A 368 -1.70 -25.29 0.13
N GLN A 369 -1.71 -26.60 0.37
CA GLN A 369 -1.95 -27.62 -0.64
C GLN A 369 -3.42 -27.66 -1.06
N LYS A 370 -4.35 -27.58 -0.09
CA LYS A 370 -5.80 -27.53 -0.38
C LYS A 370 -6.17 -26.26 -1.14
N PHE A 371 -5.55 -25.12 -0.83
CA PHE A 371 -5.75 -23.87 -1.54
C PHE A 371 -5.35 -23.98 -3.03
N GLN A 372 -4.28 -24.68 -3.36
CA GLN A 372 -3.83 -24.88 -4.75
C GLN A 372 -4.90 -25.57 -5.62
N THR A 373 -5.70 -26.43 -5.03
CA THR A 373 -6.74 -27.21 -5.73
C THR A 373 -8.16 -26.75 -5.38
N LEU A 374 -8.30 -25.70 -4.56
CA LEU A 374 -9.58 -25.20 -4.09
C LEU A 374 -10.47 -24.76 -5.27
N LYS A 375 -11.66 -25.31 -5.32
CA LYS A 375 -12.67 -24.88 -6.29
C LYS A 375 -13.26 -23.54 -5.86
N VAL A 376 -13.23 -22.58 -6.78
CA VAL A 376 -13.76 -21.24 -6.55
C VAL A 376 -14.73 -20.89 -7.68
N ASP A 377 -16.01 -20.83 -7.35
CA ASP A 377 -17.07 -20.38 -8.25
C ASP A 377 -17.31 -18.88 -8.10
N ILE A 378 -17.53 -18.20 -9.22
CA ILE A 378 -17.77 -16.76 -9.28
C ILE A 378 -19.20 -16.50 -9.77
N GLN A 379 -20.03 -15.96 -8.89
CA GLN A 379 -21.36 -15.45 -9.21
C GLN A 379 -21.24 -13.93 -9.39
N LEU A 380 -21.10 -13.47 -10.65
CA LEU A 380 -20.86 -12.07 -10.97
C LEU A 380 -22.15 -11.39 -11.45
N ASN A 381 -22.63 -10.44 -10.66
CA ASN A 381 -23.68 -9.49 -10.99
C ASN A 381 -23.01 -8.18 -11.46
N TYR A 382 -22.96 -7.98 -12.77
CA TYR A 382 -22.32 -6.81 -13.36
C TYR A 382 -23.36 -5.90 -14.02
N ARG A 383 -23.31 -4.60 -13.71
CA ARG A 383 -24.23 -3.61 -14.24
C ARG A 383 -23.47 -2.39 -14.78
N LEU A 384 -23.73 -2.04 -16.03
CA LEU A 384 -23.41 -0.73 -16.56
C LEU A 384 -24.54 0.24 -16.19
N VAL A 385 -24.23 1.39 -15.58
CA VAL A 385 -25.24 2.28 -14.98
C VAL A 385 -25.42 3.55 -15.81
N ARG A 386 -24.33 4.08 -16.37
CA ARG A 386 -24.32 5.33 -17.14
C ARG A 386 -23.36 5.23 -18.32
N PHE A 387 -23.72 5.89 -19.39
CA PHE A 387 -22.81 6.40 -20.39
C PHE A 387 -22.96 7.92 -20.32
N GLY A 388 -21.86 8.71 -20.50
CA GLY A 388 -21.90 10.17 -20.42
C GLY A 388 -22.97 10.77 -21.35
N ASP A 389 -23.16 12.07 -21.33
CA ASP A 389 -24.13 12.80 -22.15
C ASP A 389 -23.94 12.59 -23.66
N ILE A 390 -22.73 12.16 -24.07
CA ILE A 390 -22.39 11.82 -25.46
C ILE A 390 -22.60 10.31 -25.67
N THR A 391 -23.68 9.95 -26.32
CA THR A 391 -24.13 8.56 -26.57
C THR A 391 -23.53 7.92 -27.83
N SER A 392 -22.80 8.70 -28.64
CA SER A 392 -22.08 8.22 -29.82
C SER A 392 -20.66 8.75 -29.81
N PRO A 393 -19.68 8.01 -30.37
CA PRO A 393 -18.30 8.54 -30.49
C PRO A 393 -18.34 9.87 -31.23
N ILE A 394 -17.49 10.82 -30.81
CA ILE A 394 -17.32 12.07 -31.55
C ILE A 394 -16.69 11.71 -32.90
N ASP A 395 -17.49 11.66 -33.96
CA ASP A 395 -17.00 11.53 -35.31
C ASP A 395 -16.43 12.90 -35.74
N MET A 396 -15.19 13.13 -35.42
CA MET A 396 -14.42 14.24 -36.00
C MET A 396 -14.11 13.80 -37.43
N GLY A 397 -15.06 14.00 -38.37
CA GLY A 397 -14.89 13.73 -39.79
C GLY A 397 -13.59 14.38 -40.30
N ILE A 398 -12.48 13.70 -40.14
CA ILE A 398 -11.24 14.00 -40.82
C ILE A 398 -11.49 13.50 -42.25
N HIS A 399 -12.10 14.37 -43.07
CA HIS A 399 -11.99 14.21 -44.51
C HIS A 399 -10.49 14.25 -44.86
N ASN A 400 -9.92 13.09 -45.08
CA ASN A 400 -8.70 13.01 -45.87
C ASN A 400 -9.09 13.53 -47.25
N GLN A 401 -8.80 14.81 -47.52
CA GLN A 401 -8.70 15.32 -48.88
C GLN A 401 -7.46 14.63 -49.48
N GLU A 402 -7.70 13.73 -50.41
CA GLU A 402 -6.70 13.25 -51.35
C GLU A 402 -6.11 14.39 -52.17
#